data_5f4cf7d85715a1cd2d0e23d88de477f7
#
_entry.id   5f4cf7d85715a1cd2d0e23d88de477f7
#
_cell.length_a   1.000
_cell.length_b   1.000
_cell.length_c   1.000
_cell.angle_alpha   90.00
_cell.angle_beta   90.00
_cell.angle_gamma   90.00
#
_symmetry.space_group_name_H-M   'P 1'
#
loop_
_entity.id
_entity.type
_entity.pdbx_description
1 polymer ?
#
loop_
_entity_poly.entity_id
_entity_poly.type
_entity_poly.pdbx_seq_one_letter_code
_entity_poly.pdbx_strand_id
1 'polypeptide(L)'
;MIYTVTFNPSLDYIVGVDEFKTGKVNRTAEELILPGGKGINVSIVLQNLGMESIPLGFAGGFTGEEIRRLMKERKIEEQFVRVKKGISRINVKLRSLQVGENGEKTVSEESEINGMGPEISGEEQEIFYQQLDALQKGDILVLAGSIPTVLPSTIYRDIMKRLQKREVMIVVDATKNLLVNVLEYHPFLIKPNNHELGEMFGVILKTD
;
A
#
# COMPACT_ATOMS: atom_id res chain seq x y z
N MET A 1 -5.57 10.41 -16.59
CA MET A 1 -5.50 9.04 -16.00
C MET A 1 -5.22 9.14 -14.50
N ILE A 2 -5.58 8.12 -13.70
CA ILE A 2 -5.22 8.04 -12.27
C ILE A 2 -4.11 7.01 -12.11
N TYR A 3 -3.02 7.39 -11.47
CA TYR A 3 -1.91 6.52 -11.11
C TYR A 3 -1.84 6.39 -9.58
N THR A 4 -1.62 5.17 -9.07
CA THR A 4 -1.47 4.93 -7.64
C THR A 4 -0.11 4.31 -7.36
N VAL A 5 0.59 4.77 -6.34
CA VAL A 5 1.92 4.26 -6.00
C VAL A 5 1.85 3.36 -4.78
N THR A 6 2.41 2.15 -4.91
CA THR A 6 2.69 1.24 -3.80
C THR A 6 4.14 0.80 -3.88
N PHE A 7 5.02 1.40 -3.07
CA PHE A 7 6.45 1.06 -3.11
C PHE A 7 6.76 -0.36 -2.64
N ASN A 8 5.93 -0.91 -1.78
CA ASN A 8 6.12 -2.24 -1.20
C ASN A 8 4.81 -3.04 -1.19
N PRO A 9 4.34 -3.48 -2.37
CA PRO A 9 3.15 -4.32 -2.47
C PRO A 9 3.33 -5.64 -1.72
N SER A 10 2.22 -6.22 -1.28
CA SER A 10 2.20 -7.46 -0.52
C SER A 10 1.19 -8.47 -1.07
N LEU A 11 1.43 -9.74 -0.77
CA LEU A 11 0.35 -10.70 -0.65
C LEU A 11 -0.10 -10.69 0.81
N ASP A 12 -1.33 -10.30 1.05
CA ASP A 12 -1.94 -10.35 2.37
C ASP A 12 -2.59 -11.72 2.55
N TYR A 13 -1.99 -12.56 3.40
CA TYR A 13 -2.52 -13.87 3.77
C TYR A 13 -3.31 -13.73 5.08
N ILE A 14 -4.62 -13.76 4.95
CA ILE A 14 -5.56 -13.65 6.06
C ILE A 14 -5.93 -15.06 6.50
N VAL A 15 -5.69 -15.38 7.75
CA VAL A 15 -5.97 -16.70 8.33
C VAL A 15 -6.85 -16.55 9.56
N GLY A 16 -7.98 -17.24 9.58
CA GLY A 16 -8.82 -17.41 10.77
C GLY A 16 -8.51 -18.74 11.45
N VAL A 17 -8.30 -18.71 12.75
CA VAL A 17 -8.01 -19.88 13.58
C VAL A 17 -8.97 -19.88 14.75
N ASP A 18 -9.67 -20.99 14.95
CA ASP A 18 -10.56 -21.15 16.11
C ASP A 18 -9.73 -21.22 17.40
N GLU A 19 -9.94 -20.28 18.32
CA GLU A 19 -9.26 -20.17 19.61
C GLU A 19 -7.73 -20.27 19.48
N PHE A 20 -7.10 -19.35 18.74
CA PHE A 20 -5.64 -19.36 18.53
C PHE A 20 -4.86 -19.47 19.84
N LYS A 21 -3.88 -20.39 19.89
CA LYS A 21 -3.03 -20.62 21.06
C LYS A 21 -1.55 -20.55 20.67
N THR A 22 -0.82 -19.65 21.30
CA THR A 22 0.65 -19.57 21.16
C THR A 22 1.32 -20.85 21.65
N GLY A 23 2.41 -21.26 20.98
CA GLY A 23 3.18 -22.47 21.35
C GLY A 23 2.47 -23.79 21.08
N LYS A 24 1.38 -23.79 20.33
CA LYS A 24 0.63 -24.97 19.90
C LYS A 24 0.55 -25.05 18.38
N VAL A 25 0.22 -26.25 17.87
CA VAL A 25 -0.17 -26.40 16.48
C VAL A 25 -1.61 -25.91 16.35
N ASN A 26 -1.79 -24.87 15.56
CA ASN A 26 -3.09 -24.33 15.21
C ASN A 26 -3.42 -24.74 13.77
N ARG A 27 -4.69 -24.93 13.46
CA ARG A 27 -5.18 -25.19 12.09
C ARG A 27 -6.10 -24.07 11.68
N THR A 28 -5.94 -23.64 10.43
CA THR A 28 -6.80 -22.61 9.86
C THR A 28 -8.22 -23.13 9.67
N ALA A 29 -9.19 -22.30 10.00
CA ALA A 29 -10.60 -22.49 9.72
C ALA A 29 -11.03 -21.69 8.49
N GLU A 30 -10.33 -20.58 8.22
CA GLU A 30 -10.57 -19.68 7.10
C GLU A 30 -9.24 -19.21 6.53
N GLU A 31 -9.18 -19.10 5.20
CA GLU A 31 -8.00 -18.59 4.49
C GLU A 31 -8.41 -17.70 3.33
N LEU A 32 -7.69 -16.58 3.16
CA LEU A 32 -7.89 -15.68 2.03
C LEU A 32 -6.55 -15.03 1.64
N ILE A 33 -6.27 -14.98 0.34
CA ILE A 33 -5.10 -14.31 -0.22
C ILE A 33 -5.57 -13.12 -1.04
N LEU A 34 -5.06 -11.93 -0.73
CA LEU A 34 -5.39 -10.69 -1.41
C LEU A 34 -4.13 -9.95 -1.83
N PRO A 35 -4.18 -9.20 -2.96
CA PRO A 35 -3.13 -8.23 -3.24
C PRO A 35 -3.27 -7.07 -2.26
N GLY A 36 -2.15 -6.65 -1.66
CA GLY A 36 -2.11 -5.65 -0.61
C GLY A 36 -1.15 -4.50 -0.90
N GLY A 37 -1.32 -3.45 -0.12
CA GLY A 37 -0.61 -2.18 -0.21
C GLY A 37 -1.57 -1.01 -0.44
N LYS A 38 -1.31 0.13 0.20
CA LYS A 38 -2.28 1.25 0.21
C LYS A 38 -2.66 1.72 -1.20
N GLY A 39 -1.69 1.91 -2.11
CA GLY A 39 -1.98 2.32 -3.49
C GLY A 39 -2.77 1.26 -4.26
N ILE A 40 -2.47 -0.04 -4.08
CA ILE A 40 -3.26 -1.13 -4.64
C ILE A 40 -4.70 -1.08 -4.14
N ASN A 41 -4.89 -0.88 -2.83
CA ASN A 41 -6.23 -0.78 -2.25
C ASN A 41 -7.01 0.42 -2.82
N VAL A 42 -6.35 1.55 -3.05
CA VAL A 42 -6.95 2.70 -3.74
C VAL A 42 -7.40 2.30 -5.15
N SER A 43 -6.56 1.61 -5.92
CA SER A 43 -6.92 1.15 -7.27
C SER A 43 -8.09 0.17 -7.26
N ILE A 44 -8.16 -0.73 -6.30
CA ILE A 44 -9.30 -1.67 -6.14
C ILE A 44 -10.59 -0.89 -5.84
N VAL A 45 -10.54 0.10 -4.95
CA VAL A 45 -11.71 0.95 -4.65
C VAL A 45 -12.13 1.75 -5.88
N LEU A 46 -11.20 2.36 -6.61
CA LEU A 46 -11.48 3.09 -7.85
C LEU A 46 -12.15 2.18 -8.88
N GLN A 47 -11.63 0.97 -9.07
CA GLN A 47 -12.24 -0.03 -9.98
C GLN A 47 -13.67 -0.38 -9.57
N ASN A 48 -13.93 -0.57 -8.28
CA ASN A 48 -15.28 -0.85 -7.77
C ASN A 48 -16.25 0.33 -7.98
N LEU A 49 -15.71 1.55 -8.07
CA LEU A 49 -16.47 2.77 -8.40
C LEU A 49 -16.57 3.03 -9.92
N GLY A 50 -16.08 2.11 -10.76
CA GLY A 50 -16.08 2.24 -12.21
C GLY A 50 -15.02 3.20 -12.77
N MET A 51 -14.00 3.52 -12.01
CA MET A 51 -12.88 4.38 -12.42
C MET A 51 -11.62 3.55 -12.69
N GLU A 52 -10.98 3.81 -13.82
CA GLU A 52 -9.73 3.17 -14.18
C GLU A 52 -8.53 3.83 -13.46
N SER A 53 -7.57 3.01 -13.08
CA SER A 53 -6.30 3.47 -12.51
C SER A 53 -5.17 2.50 -12.84
N ILE A 54 -3.94 3.01 -12.82
CA ILE A 54 -2.72 2.26 -13.10
C ILE A 54 -1.84 2.24 -11.82
N PRO A 55 -1.75 1.12 -11.09
CA PRO A 55 -0.81 0.95 -10.00
C PRO A 55 0.64 0.93 -10.51
N LEU A 56 1.48 1.74 -9.87
CA LEU A 56 2.92 1.82 -10.03
C LEU A 56 3.62 1.37 -8.75
N GLY A 57 4.87 0.98 -8.85
CA GLY A 57 5.72 0.58 -7.72
C GLY A 57 6.65 -0.57 -8.08
N PHE A 58 6.99 -1.42 -7.11
CA PHE A 58 8.01 -2.45 -7.29
C PHE A 58 7.46 -3.82 -6.90
N ALA A 59 7.54 -4.80 -7.79
CA ALA A 59 7.09 -6.15 -7.50
C ALA A 59 8.14 -7.18 -7.95
N GLY A 60 8.46 -8.15 -7.08
CA GLY A 60 9.51 -9.15 -7.32
C GLY A 60 9.12 -10.57 -6.91
N GLY A 61 9.77 -11.54 -7.55
CA GLY A 61 9.63 -12.95 -7.26
C GLY A 61 8.23 -13.53 -7.51
N PHE A 62 7.99 -14.73 -7.03
CA PHE A 62 6.70 -15.42 -7.23
C PHE A 62 5.52 -14.67 -6.61
N THR A 63 5.73 -14.00 -5.50
CA THR A 63 4.70 -13.18 -4.84
C THR A 63 4.33 -11.96 -5.67
N GLY A 64 5.32 -11.34 -6.33
CA GLY A 64 5.08 -10.24 -7.27
C GLY A 64 4.26 -10.69 -8.47
N GLU A 65 4.54 -11.86 -9.03
CA GLU A 65 3.76 -12.41 -10.15
C GLU A 65 2.33 -12.75 -9.69
N GLU A 66 2.14 -13.26 -8.48
CA GLU A 66 0.81 -13.53 -7.94
C GLU A 66 0.01 -12.23 -7.71
N ILE A 67 0.64 -11.18 -7.19
CA ILE A 67 0.01 -9.85 -7.08
C ILE A 67 -0.48 -9.38 -8.45
N ARG A 68 0.37 -9.48 -9.50
CA ARG A 68 0.01 -9.12 -10.89
C ARG A 68 -1.17 -9.93 -11.38
N ARG A 69 -1.17 -11.26 -11.15
CA ARG A 69 -2.26 -12.15 -11.53
C ARG A 69 -3.58 -11.73 -10.87
N LEU A 70 -3.55 -11.47 -9.57
CA LEU A 70 -4.73 -11.02 -8.80
C LEU A 70 -5.24 -9.64 -9.23
N MET A 71 -4.36 -8.72 -9.62
CA MET A 71 -4.74 -7.42 -10.17
C MET A 71 -5.42 -7.59 -11.54
N LYS A 72 -4.86 -8.43 -12.41
CA LYS A 72 -5.44 -8.74 -13.73
C LYS A 72 -6.84 -9.37 -13.64
N GLU A 73 -7.06 -10.28 -12.68
CA GLU A 73 -8.39 -10.86 -12.43
C GLU A 73 -9.44 -9.80 -12.06
N ARG A 74 -8.99 -8.71 -11.39
CA ARG A 74 -9.83 -7.55 -11.09
C ARG A 74 -9.93 -6.56 -12.24
N LYS A 75 -9.35 -6.86 -13.40
CA LYS A 75 -9.29 -5.97 -14.57
C LYS A 75 -8.56 -4.65 -14.26
N ILE A 76 -7.59 -4.68 -13.38
CA ILE A 76 -6.72 -3.55 -13.08
C ILE A 76 -5.38 -3.80 -13.78
N GLU A 77 -5.06 -2.95 -14.74
CA GLU A 77 -3.76 -2.97 -15.43
C GLU A 77 -2.72 -2.28 -14.54
N GLU A 78 -1.64 -2.99 -14.24
CA GLU A 78 -0.56 -2.48 -13.41
C GLU A 78 0.72 -2.26 -14.24
N GLN A 79 1.57 -1.35 -13.78
CA GLN A 79 2.88 -1.10 -14.37
C GLN A 79 3.98 -1.17 -13.29
N PHE A 80 3.96 -2.22 -12.47
CA PHE A 80 5.01 -2.44 -11.48
C PHE A 80 6.36 -2.71 -12.15
N VAL A 81 7.39 -2.03 -11.68
CA VAL A 81 8.78 -2.36 -12.03
C VAL A 81 9.10 -3.75 -11.49
N ARG A 82 9.62 -4.63 -12.35
CA ARG A 82 10.03 -5.99 -11.96
C ARG A 82 11.36 -5.93 -11.23
N VAL A 83 11.34 -6.31 -9.95
CA VAL A 83 12.54 -6.36 -9.11
C VAL A 83 13.24 -7.69 -9.29
N LYS A 84 14.57 -7.63 -9.53
CA LYS A 84 15.39 -8.80 -9.84
C LYS A 84 15.76 -9.61 -8.59
N LYS A 85 15.84 -8.96 -7.40
CA LYS A 85 16.36 -9.59 -6.19
C LYS A 85 15.36 -9.56 -5.04
N GLY A 86 14.98 -10.73 -4.57
CA GLY A 86 14.01 -10.92 -3.50
C GLY A 86 12.58 -11.13 -4.01
N ILE A 87 11.64 -11.08 -3.09
CA ILE A 87 10.22 -11.30 -3.33
C ILE A 87 9.40 -10.12 -2.78
N SER A 88 8.26 -9.80 -3.39
CA SER A 88 7.27 -8.93 -2.75
C SER A 88 6.86 -9.52 -1.41
N ARG A 89 6.62 -8.69 -0.42
CA ARG A 89 6.38 -9.18 0.94
C ARG A 89 5.09 -9.98 1.05
N ILE A 90 5.08 -10.91 2.00
CA ILE A 90 3.87 -11.58 2.47
C ILE A 90 3.55 -10.96 3.84
N ASN A 91 2.33 -10.50 4.00
CA ASN A 91 1.80 -10.11 5.30
C ASN A 91 0.85 -11.20 5.78
N VAL A 92 0.98 -11.62 7.03
CA VAL A 92 0.04 -12.54 7.66
C VAL A 92 -0.88 -11.76 8.58
N LYS A 93 -2.19 -11.86 8.36
CA LYS A 93 -3.23 -11.32 9.23
C LYS A 93 -3.91 -12.48 9.94
N LEU A 94 -3.48 -12.71 11.17
CA LEU A 94 -3.98 -13.81 12.00
C LEU A 94 -5.19 -13.32 12.81
N ARG A 95 -6.32 -13.97 12.61
CA ARG A 95 -7.57 -13.74 13.34
C ARG A 95 -7.85 -14.90 14.26
N SER A 96 -7.90 -14.65 15.57
CA SER A 96 -8.44 -15.60 16.53
C SER A 96 -9.96 -15.54 16.50
N LEU A 97 -10.60 -16.66 16.16
CA LEU A 97 -12.05 -16.75 16.06
C LEU A 97 -12.62 -17.35 17.34
N GLN A 98 -13.72 -16.80 17.82
CA GLN A 98 -14.53 -17.36 18.89
C GLN A 98 -15.90 -17.75 18.34
N VAL A 99 -16.40 -18.90 18.78
CA VAL A 99 -17.73 -19.38 18.43
C VAL A 99 -18.70 -18.93 19.53
N GLY A 100 -19.62 -18.07 19.18
CA GLY A 100 -20.70 -17.65 20.08
C GLY A 100 -21.71 -18.75 20.32
N GLU A 101 -22.61 -18.55 21.29
CA GLU A 101 -23.68 -19.51 21.67
C GLU A 101 -24.58 -19.88 20.48
N ASN A 102 -24.72 -19.00 19.50
CA ASN A 102 -25.52 -19.21 18.26
C ASN A 102 -24.73 -19.91 17.14
N GLY A 103 -23.49 -20.33 17.39
CA GLY A 103 -22.61 -20.90 16.36
C GLY A 103 -21.97 -19.87 15.42
N GLU A 104 -22.20 -18.58 15.60
CA GLU A 104 -21.57 -17.52 14.83
C GLU A 104 -20.10 -17.34 15.24
N LYS A 105 -19.22 -17.24 14.25
CA LYS A 105 -17.81 -16.94 14.48
C LYS A 105 -17.58 -15.44 14.49
N THR A 106 -16.94 -14.94 15.53
CA THR A 106 -16.51 -13.55 15.67
C THR A 106 -15.01 -13.47 15.86
N VAL A 107 -14.39 -12.40 15.36
CA VAL A 107 -12.96 -12.14 15.58
C VAL A 107 -12.77 -11.60 16.99
N SER A 108 -12.06 -12.34 17.85
CA SER A 108 -11.72 -11.91 19.20
C SER A 108 -10.45 -11.07 19.25
N GLU A 109 -9.44 -11.46 18.46
CA GLU A 109 -8.15 -10.79 18.38
C GLU A 109 -7.62 -10.86 16.95
N GLU A 110 -6.92 -9.81 16.51
CA GLU A 110 -6.21 -9.80 15.23
C GLU A 110 -4.74 -9.39 15.47
N SER A 111 -3.84 -10.15 14.85
CA SER A 111 -2.40 -9.87 14.85
C SER A 111 -1.88 -9.79 13.42
N GLU A 112 -0.99 -8.83 13.15
CA GLU A 112 -0.36 -8.68 11.84
C GLU A 112 1.15 -8.94 11.92
N ILE A 113 1.65 -9.74 10.97
CA ILE A 113 3.08 -9.95 10.73
C ILE A 113 3.38 -9.43 9.33
N ASN A 114 4.11 -8.34 9.25
CA ASN A 114 4.41 -7.67 7.99
C ASN A 114 5.82 -8.04 7.50
N GLY A 115 5.91 -8.60 6.30
CA GLY A 115 7.18 -8.92 5.63
C GLY A 115 7.96 -7.67 5.21
N MET A 116 9.25 -7.84 4.93
CA MET A 116 10.15 -6.72 4.59
C MET A 116 10.01 -6.26 3.13
N GLY A 117 9.90 -7.19 2.21
CA GLY A 117 9.87 -6.92 0.77
C GLY A 117 11.23 -7.09 0.09
N PRO A 118 11.31 -6.83 -1.24
CA PRO A 118 12.49 -7.06 -2.05
C PRO A 118 13.54 -5.95 -1.87
N GLU A 119 14.76 -6.22 -2.34
CA GLU A 119 15.78 -5.19 -2.56
C GLU A 119 15.49 -4.45 -3.87
N ILE A 120 15.53 -3.12 -3.84
CA ILE A 120 15.27 -2.28 -5.02
C ILE A 120 16.59 -1.62 -5.43
N SER A 121 17.07 -1.94 -6.62
CA SER A 121 18.31 -1.37 -7.17
C SER A 121 18.11 0.06 -7.71
N GLY A 122 19.22 0.78 -7.91
CA GLY A 122 19.16 2.11 -8.55
C GLY A 122 18.63 2.08 -9.97
N GLU A 123 18.89 1.01 -10.74
CA GLU A 123 18.32 0.83 -12.09
C GLU A 123 16.80 0.71 -12.05
N GLU A 124 16.28 -0.06 -11.10
CA GLU A 124 14.85 -0.24 -10.92
C GLU A 124 14.16 1.05 -10.45
N GLN A 125 14.81 1.81 -9.58
CA GLN A 125 14.34 3.14 -9.20
C GLN A 125 14.29 4.09 -10.42
N GLU A 126 15.30 4.06 -11.29
CA GLU A 126 15.31 4.90 -12.48
C GLU A 126 14.18 4.53 -13.46
N ILE A 127 13.89 3.24 -13.65
CA ILE A 127 12.74 2.80 -14.45
C ILE A 127 11.43 3.38 -13.86
N PHE A 128 11.28 3.32 -12.54
CA PHE A 128 10.11 3.91 -11.87
C PHE A 128 10.03 5.43 -12.08
N TYR A 129 11.14 6.15 -12.00
CA TYR A 129 11.17 7.58 -12.28
C TYR A 129 10.83 7.92 -13.73
N GLN A 130 11.24 7.09 -14.70
CA GLN A 130 10.86 7.25 -16.11
C GLN A 130 9.34 7.06 -16.30
N GLN A 131 8.70 6.14 -15.57
CA GLN A 131 7.24 6.02 -15.57
C GLN A 131 6.57 7.30 -15.07
N LEU A 132 7.09 7.91 -14.00
CA LEU A 132 6.59 9.20 -13.49
C LEU A 132 6.79 10.34 -14.49
N ASP A 133 7.90 10.33 -15.24
CA ASP A 133 8.18 11.32 -16.26
C ASP A 133 7.23 11.24 -17.46
N ALA A 134 6.56 10.11 -17.66
CA ALA A 134 5.54 9.95 -18.69
C ALA A 134 4.18 10.56 -18.33
N LEU A 135 3.97 10.91 -17.04
CA LEU A 135 2.72 11.54 -16.59
C LEU A 135 2.55 12.92 -17.24
N GLN A 136 1.30 13.25 -17.56
CA GLN A 136 0.95 14.46 -18.28
C GLN A 136 0.05 15.39 -17.45
N LYS A 137 -0.09 16.61 -17.93
CA LYS A 137 -1.04 17.59 -17.38
C LYS A 137 -2.44 16.98 -17.26
N GLY A 138 -3.03 17.09 -16.08
CA GLY A 138 -4.37 16.59 -15.77
C GLY A 138 -4.40 15.13 -15.28
N ASP A 139 -3.26 14.43 -15.28
CA ASP A 139 -3.15 13.15 -14.59
C ASP A 139 -3.21 13.35 -13.07
N ILE A 140 -3.66 12.32 -12.36
CA ILE A 140 -3.70 12.26 -10.91
C ILE A 140 -2.69 11.21 -10.44
N LEU A 141 -1.81 11.58 -9.53
CA LEU A 141 -0.87 10.66 -8.88
C LEU A 141 -1.20 10.54 -7.39
N VAL A 142 -1.52 9.33 -6.95
CA VAL A 142 -1.77 9.03 -5.54
C VAL A 142 -0.53 8.38 -4.92
N LEU A 143 0.16 9.10 -4.06
CA LEU A 143 1.27 8.60 -3.26
C LEU A 143 0.71 8.06 -1.95
N ALA A 144 0.68 6.74 -1.76
CA ALA A 144 0.04 6.13 -0.60
C ALA A 144 0.91 5.08 0.08
N GLY A 145 0.94 5.12 1.40
CA GLY A 145 1.58 4.12 2.25
C GLY A 145 2.96 4.49 2.75
N SER A 146 3.60 3.50 3.38
CA SER A 146 4.94 3.63 3.94
C SER A 146 6.03 3.47 2.87
N ILE A 147 7.17 4.07 3.11
CA ILE A 147 8.37 3.90 2.29
C ILE A 147 9.17 2.73 2.89
N PRO A 148 9.52 1.70 2.09
CA PRO A 148 10.41 0.65 2.56
C PRO A 148 11.81 1.22 2.84
N THR A 149 12.54 0.65 3.81
CA THR A 149 13.85 1.14 4.26
C THR A 149 14.92 1.12 3.17
N VAL A 150 14.71 0.35 2.11
CA VAL A 150 15.61 0.27 0.93
C VAL A 150 15.48 1.47 0.00
N LEU A 151 14.46 2.32 0.17
CA LEU A 151 14.28 3.56 -0.58
C LEU A 151 14.58 4.79 0.29
N PRO A 152 15.02 5.91 -0.31
CA PRO A 152 15.22 7.14 0.43
C PRO A 152 13.94 7.60 1.14
N SER A 153 14.06 7.97 2.42
CA SER A 153 12.92 8.54 3.16
C SER A 153 12.37 9.84 2.55
N THR A 154 13.12 10.42 1.62
CA THR A 154 12.78 11.64 0.88
C THR A 154 12.02 11.38 -0.41
N ILE A 155 11.77 10.13 -0.79
CA ILE A 155 11.27 9.78 -2.13
C ILE A 155 9.95 10.49 -2.49
N TYR A 156 9.04 10.71 -1.54
CA TYR A 156 7.81 11.44 -1.80
C TYR A 156 8.10 12.90 -2.16
N ARG A 157 8.97 13.55 -1.40
CA ARG A 157 9.45 14.89 -1.70
C ARG A 157 10.14 14.96 -3.07
N ASP A 158 10.98 14.00 -3.37
CA ASP A 158 11.75 13.97 -4.61
C ASP A 158 10.82 13.77 -5.83
N ILE A 159 9.76 12.96 -5.70
CA ILE A 159 8.69 12.83 -6.69
C ILE A 159 7.93 14.15 -6.87
N MET A 160 7.50 14.79 -5.78
CA MET A 160 6.81 16.07 -5.83
C MET A 160 7.63 17.13 -6.57
N LYS A 161 8.91 17.25 -6.22
CA LYS A 161 9.85 18.16 -6.88
C LYS A 161 10.02 17.86 -8.37
N ARG A 162 10.12 16.56 -8.74
CA ARG A 162 10.28 16.12 -10.13
C ARG A 162 9.07 16.49 -10.99
N LEU A 163 7.86 16.37 -10.43
CA LEU A 163 6.61 16.60 -11.14
C LEU A 163 6.09 18.05 -11.05
N GLN A 164 6.74 18.93 -10.29
CA GLN A 164 6.27 20.28 -9.98
C GLN A 164 5.87 21.13 -11.21
N LYS A 165 6.56 20.93 -12.35
CA LYS A 165 6.32 21.70 -13.59
C LYS A 165 5.38 20.97 -14.58
N ARG A 166 4.84 19.80 -14.22
CA ARG A 166 4.06 18.96 -15.13
C ARG A 166 2.55 19.10 -14.98
N GLU A 167 2.10 19.91 -14.04
CA GLU A 167 0.67 20.13 -13.75
C GLU A 167 -0.11 18.82 -13.49
N VAL A 168 0.56 17.86 -12.82
CA VAL A 168 -0.03 16.62 -12.32
C VAL A 168 -0.66 16.90 -10.95
N MET A 169 -1.89 16.45 -10.74
CA MET A 169 -2.54 16.56 -9.42
C MET A 169 -2.02 15.46 -8.49
N ILE A 170 -1.31 15.84 -7.42
CA ILE A 170 -0.71 14.85 -6.51
C ILE A 170 -1.52 14.78 -5.21
N VAL A 171 -1.99 13.57 -4.91
CA VAL A 171 -2.68 13.20 -3.67
C VAL A 171 -1.70 12.44 -2.77
N VAL A 172 -1.60 12.83 -1.49
CA VAL A 172 -0.68 12.20 -0.55
C VAL A 172 -1.42 11.62 0.66
N ASP A 173 -1.34 10.29 0.81
CA ASP A 173 -1.79 9.53 1.99
C ASP A 173 -0.58 8.93 2.71
N ALA A 174 0.11 9.78 3.46
CA ALA A 174 1.33 9.43 4.18
C ALA A 174 1.27 9.86 5.65
N THR A 175 2.11 9.24 6.46
CA THR A 175 2.14 9.48 7.90
C THR A 175 3.25 10.45 8.30
N LYS A 176 3.04 11.19 9.40
CA LYS A 176 4.08 11.96 10.12
C LYS A 176 4.94 12.87 9.22
N ASN A 177 6.25 12.74 9.37
CA ASN A 177 7.23 13.55 8.68
C ASN A 177 7.17 13.44 7.15
N LEU A 178 6.69 12.31 6.60
CA LEU A 178 6.52 12.16 5.16
C LEU A 178 5.50 13.15 4.61
N LEU A 179 4.42 13.37 5.36
CA LEU A 179 3.39 14.32 4.97
C LEU A 179 3.89 15.76 5.11
N VAL A 180 4.51 16.10 6.25
CA VAL A 180 5.05 17.45 6.47
C VAL A 180 6.07 17.86 5.39
N ASN A 181 6.95 16.93 5.01
CA ASN A 181 8.02 17.18 4.03
C ASN A 181 7.52 17.44 2.60
N VAL A 182 6.26 17.16 2.28
CA VAL A 182 5.69 17.40 0.95
C VAL A 182 4.80 18.65 0.88
N LEU A 183 4.44 19.27 2.00
CA LEU A 183 3.52 20.40 2.03
C LEU A 183 4.08 21.62 1.26
N GLU A 184 5.39 21.86 1.28
CA GLU A 184 6.04 22.94 0.54
C GLU A 184 5.86 22.84 -0.99
N TYR A 185 5.55 21.64 -1.49
CA TYR A 185 5.31 21.37 -2.93
C TYR A 185 3.83 21.46 -3.32
N HIS A 186 2.96 21.89 -2.40
CA HIS A 186 1.53 22.11 -2.61
C HIS A 186 0.79 20.90 -3.20
N PRO A 187 0.72 19.74 -2.50
CA PRO A 187 -0.09 18.61 -2.95
C PRO A 187 -1.56 19.06 -3.16
N PHE A 188 -2.22 18.48 -4.18
CA PHE A 188 -3.62 18.77 -4.46
C PHE A 188 -4.54 18.36 -3.29
N LEU A 189 -4.24 17.20 -2.66
CA LEU A 189 -4.98 16.68 -1.52
C LEU A 189 -4.03 15.93 -0.59
N ILE A 190 -4.25 16.10 0.71
CA ILE A 190 -3.65 15.28 1.77
C ILE A 190 -4.75 14.57 2.56
N LYS A 191 -4.48 13.35 3.05
CA LYS A 191 -5.44 12.57 3.82
C LYS A 191 -4.84 12.04 5.13
N PRO A 192 -4.56 12.88 6.10
CA PRO A 192 -4.19 12.42 7.43
C PRO A 192 -5.42 11.87 8.18
N ASN A 193 -5.22 10.87 9.05
CA ASN A 193 -6.20 10.54 10.06
C ASN A 193 -6.10 11.52 11.26
N ASN A 194 -7.02 11.42 12.23
CA ASN A 194 -7.05 12.30 13.39
C ASN A 194 -5.75 12.24 14.23
N HIS A 195 -5.13 11.07 14.37
CA HIS A 195 -3.87 10.91 15.10
C HIS A 195 -2.71 11.57 14.34
N GLU A 196 -2.60 11.30 13.05
CA GLU A 196 -1.57 11.88 12.17
C GLU A 196 -1.68 13.40 12.12
N LEU A 197 -2.90 13.93 12.03
CA LEU A 197 -3.15 15.36 12.04
C LEU A 197 -2.81 15.98 13.42
N GLY A 198 -3.19 15.31 14.50
CA GLY A 198 -2.85 15.72 15.85
C GLY A 198 -1.33 15.76 16.09
N GLU A 199 -0.60 14.76 15.62
CA GLU A 199 0.88 14.73 15.69
C GLU A 199 1.52 15.90 14.92
N MET A 200 0.97 16.29 13.76
CA MET A 200 1.48 17.44 12.97
C MET A 200 1.38 18.76 13.72
N PHE A 201 0.33 18.95 14.50
CA PHE A 201 0.08 20.18 15.26
C PHE A 201 0.44 20.09 16.74
N GLY A 202 0.97 18.96 17.20
CA GLY A 202 1.32 18.73 18.60
C GLY A 202 0.11 18.72 19.55
N VAL A 203 -1.06 18.29 19.06
CA VAL A 203 -2.32 18.25 19.81
C VAL A 203 -2.96 16.86 19.72
N ILE A 204 -3.77 16.53 20.72
CA ILE A 204 -4.60 15.31 20.68
C ILE A 204 -5.96 15.70 20.12
N LEU A 205 -6.24 15.26 18.89
CA LEU A 205 -7.56 15.43 18.29
C LEU A 205 -8.45 14.29 18.75
N LYS A 206 -9.52 14.61 19.47
CA LYS A 206 -10.59 13.67 19.82
C LYS A 206 -11.64 13.74 18.73
N THR A 207 -12.13 12.58 18.31
CA THR A 207 -13.37 12.50 17.54
C THR A 207 -14.52 12.66 18.52
N ASP A 208 -15.29 13.70 18.41
CA ASP A 208 -16.62 13.77 19.02
C ASP A 208 -17.63 12.99 18.16
#